data_16740f206983af31d0408dd09183f9a3
#
_entry.id   16740f206983af31d0408dd09183f9a3
#
_cell.length_a   1.000
_cell.length_b   1.000
_cell.length_c   1.000
_cell.angle_alpha   90.00
_cell.angle_beta   90.00
_cell.angle_gamma   90.00
#
_symmetry.space_group_name_H-M   'P 1'
#
loop_
_entity.id
_entity.type
_entity.pdbx_description
1 polymer ?
#
loop_
_entity_poly.entity_id
_entity_poly.type
_entity_poly.pdbx_seq_one_letter_code
_entity_poly.pdbx_strand_id
1 'polypeptide(L)'
;MSHLIQDWRPEDPEFWQSTGRKIARRNLWISIPALFLAFVMWQVWSVTILNLPNVGFNFSKDQLFWLAALPALSGSTLRVFYSFMVPIFGGRKWTTITTASLLLPALGIGFAVQDPTTSYSTMVILALLCGFGGGNFSSSMANISFFFPKAEKGSALGLNAGLGNLGVSAVQFVVPLAITASLFGALGGEPQTMMKNNETVQIWLQNAGFVWVPFIILATLAAWFGMNDLASAKSSFKEQSVIFSRKHNWIMCILYLGTFGSFLGFSAGFPFLIKLLFPEINPAKFAFLGPLVGALTRSAG
;
A
#
# COMPACT_ATOMS: atom_id res chain seq x y z
N MET A 1 9.46 -13.35 -25.33
CA MET A 1 9.32 -11.98 -25.87
C MET A 1 10.12 -11.04 -24.98
N SER A 2 10.82 -10.06 -25.56
CA SER A 2 11.54 -9.05 -24.79
C SER A 2 10.54 -8.20 -24.00
N HIS A 3 10.74 -8.09 -22.67
CA HIS A 3 9.91 -7.20 -21.84
C HIS A 3 10.28 -5.71 -22.00
N LEU A 4 11.43 -5.42 -22.64
CA LEU A 4 11.86 -4.07 -22.95
C LEU A 4 11.32 -3.65 -24.31
N ILE A 5 10.53 -2.57 -24.31
CA ILE A 5 9.98 -1.96 -25.52
C ILE A 5 10.92 -0.82 -25.93
N GLN A 6 11.51 -0.95 -27.13
CA GLN A 6 12.47 0.03 -27.67
C GLN A 6 11.77 1.24 -28.28
N ASP A 7 10.72 1.00 -29.06
CA ASP A 7 9.94 2.03 -29.74
C ASP A 7 8.57 2.18 -29.06
N TRP A 8 8.35 3.33 -28.43
CA TRP A 8 7.11 3.65 -27.74
C TRP A 8 6.63 5.03 -28.11
N ARG A 9 5.55 5.12 -28.90
CA ARG A 9 5.00 6.35 -29.48
C ARG A 9 3.54 6.55 -29.10
N PRO A 10 3.20 6.82 -27.83
CA PRO A 10 1.81 6.90 -27.38
C PRO A 10 1.03 8.07 -28.00
N GLU A 11 1.72 9.12 -28.47
CA GLU A 11 1.08 10.27 -29.12
C GLU A 11 0.80 10.03 -30.61
N ASP A 12 1.29 8.94 -31.21
CA ASP A 12 0.99 8.53 -32.56
C ASP A 12 -0.36 7.78 -32.60
N PRO A 13 -1.41 8.30 -33.23
CA PRO A 13 -2.75 7.69 -33.21
C PRO A 13 -2.82 6.29 -33.79
N GLU A 14 -2.07 6.02 -34.88
CA GLU A 14 -2.05 4.70 -35.51
C GLU A 14 -1.36 3.66 -34.63
N PHE A 15 -0.19 3.98 -34.10
CA PHE A 15 0.50 3.14 -33.11
C PHE A 15 -0.35 2.91 -31.86
N TRP A 16 -1.00 3.95 -31.36
CA TRP A 16 -1.84 3.86 -30.17
C TRP A 16 -3.01 2.91 -30.35
N GLN A 17 -3.75 3.03 -31.45
CA GLN A 17 -4.92 2.21 -31.71
C GLN A 17 -4.56 0.76 -32.03
N SER A 18 -3.49 0.52 -32.79
CA SER A 18 -3.09 -0.83 -33.22
C SER A 18 -2.44 -1.64 -32.10
N THR A 19 -1.55 -1.03 -31.31
CA THR A 19 -0.67 -1.75 -30.39
C THR A 19 -0.56 -1.10 -29.00
N GLY A 20 -0.33 0.21 -28.93
CA GLY A 20 0.04 0.93 -27.72
C GLY A 20 -1.00 0.79 -26.62
N ARG A 21 -2.27 1.01 -26.93
CA ARG A 21 -3.39 0.98 -25.98
C ARG A 21 -3.53 -0.38 -25.26
N LYS A 22 -3.34 -1.48 -25.98
CA LYS A 22 -3.42 -2.83 -25.40
C LYS A 22 -2.30 -3.07 -24.39
N ILE A 23 -1.08 -2.67 -24.74
CA ILE A 23 0.09 -2.79 -23.85
C ILE A 23 -0.05 -1.89 -22.62
N ALA A 24 -0.42 -0.62 -22.82
CA ALA A 24 -0.61 0.34 -21.75
C ALA A 24 -1.67 -0.12 -20.74
N ARG A 25 -2.83 -0.58 -21.21
CA ARG A 25 -3.91 -1.11 -20.38
C ARG A 25 -3.47 -2.35 -19.60
N ARG A 26 -2.73 -3.27 -20.20
CA ARG A 26 -2.19 -4.45 -19.49
C ARG A 26 -1.28 -4.01 -18.34
N ASN A 27 -0.35 -3.09 -18.59
CA ASN A 27 0.53 -2.56 -17.53
C ASN A 27 -0.28 -1.85 -16.43
N LEU A 28 -1.31 -1.09 -16.78
CA LEU A 28 -2.21 -0.44 -15.81
C LEU A 28 -2.94 -1.45 -14.94
N TRP A 29 -3.57 -2.46 -15.55
CA TRP A 29 -4.36 -3.46 -14.81
C TRP A 29 -3.50 -4.39 -13.93
N ILE A 30 -2.20 -4.52 -14.20
CA ILE A 30 -1.25 -5.20 -13.30
C ILE A 30 -0.74 -4.24 -12.23
N SER A 31 -0.54 -2.96 -12.54
CA SER A 31 -0.11 -1.94 -11.60
C SER A 31 -1.13 -1.70 -10.47
N ILE A 32 -2.42 -1.72 -10.78
CA ILE A 32 -3.50 -1.47 -9.82
C ILE A 32 -3.48 -2.46 -8.65
N PRO A 33 -3.49 -3.80 -8.82
CA PRO A 33 -3.40 -4.75 -7.72
C PRO A 33 -2.10 -4.62 -6.91
N ALA A 34 -0.97 -4.36 -7.57
CA ALA A 34 0.30 -4.14 -6.88
C ALA A 34 0.24 -2.89 -5.98
N LEU A 35 -0.34 -1.80 -6.48
CA LEU A 35 -0.52 -0.56 -5.71
C LEU A 35 -1.57 -0.72 -4.60
N PHE A 36 -2.66 -1.45 -4.87
CA PHE A 36 -3.67 -1.79 -3.86
C PHE A 36 -3.04 -2.52 -2.67
N LEU A 37 -2.25 -3.56 -2.91
CA LEU A 37 -1.55 -4.31 -1.85
C LEU A 37 -0.49 -3.46 -1.14
N ALA A 38 0.13 -2.53 -1.84
CA ALA A 38 1.02 -1.55 -1.23
C ALA A 38 0.29 -0.68 -0.20
N PHE A 39 -0.91 -0.19 -0.52
CA PHE A 39 -1.75 0.56 0.42
C PHE A 39 -2.30 -0.30 1.56
N VAL A 40 -2.63 -1.56 1.30
CA VAL A 40 -3.00 -2.53 2.33
C VAL A 40 -1.90 -2.64 3.38
N MET A 41 -0.68 -2.96 2.95
CA MET A 41 0.45 -3.13 3.87
C MET A 41 0.86 -1.82 4.54
N TRP A 42 0.72 -0.69 3.84
CA TRP A 42 1.00 0.61 4.42
C TRP A 42 0.08 0.96 5.59
N GLN A 43 -1.16 0.48 5.56
CA GLN A 43 -2.19 0.80 6.55
C GLN A 43 -2.56 -0.35 7.51
N VAL A 44 -1.89 -1.50 7.42
CA VAL A 44 -2.21 -2.69 8.22
C VAL A 44 -2.15 -2.44 9.73
N TRP A 45 -1.26 -1.56 10.18
CA TRP A 45 -1.15 -1.21 11.58
C TRP A 45 -2.36 -0.46 12.13
N SER A 46 -3.11 0.28 11.30
CA SER A 46 -4.33 1.02 11.73
C SER A 46 -5.39 0.12 12.37
N VAL A 47 -5.41 -1.16 12.00
CA VAL A 47 -6.35 -2.16 12.54
C VAL A 47 -5.67 -3.18 13.45
N THR A 48 -4.40 -3.49 13.23
CA THR A 48 -3.66 -4.46 14.04
C THR A 48 -3.50 -3.97 15.48
N ILE A 49 -3.16 -2.69 15.68
CA ILE A 49 -2.97 -2.08 17.01
C ILE A 49 -4.21 -2.16 17.90
N LEU A 50 -5.41 -2.23 17.32
CA LEU A 50 -6.67 -2.29 18.06
C LEU A 50 -6.80 -3.62 18.85
N ASN A 51 -6.11 -4.67 18.39
CA ASN A 51 -6.21 -6.01 18.92
C ASN A 51 -4.98 -6.43 19.75
N LEU A 52 -3.84 -5.74 19.64
CA LEU A 52 -2.62 -6.09 20.38
C LEU A 52 -2.84 -6.20 21.91
N PRO A 53 -3.52 -5.24 22.57
CA PRO A 53 -3.77 -5.37 24.01
C PRO A 53 -4.64 -6.59 24.36
N ASN A 54 -5.54 -6.99 23.45
CA ASN A 54 -6.46 -8.09 23.67
C ASN A 54 -5.77 -9.47 23.62
N VAL A 55 -4.59 -9.55 22.99
CA VAL A 55 -3.80 -10.79 22.89
C VAL A 55 -2.54 -10.78 23.76
N GLY A 56 -2.49 -9.89 24.75
CA GLY A 56 -1.47 -9.90 25.80
C GLY A 56 -0.29 -8.94 25.61
N PHE A 57 -0.29 -8.09 24.59
CA PHE A 57 0.74 -7.05 24.46
C PHE A 57 0.48 -5.87 25.39
N ASN A 58 1.47 -5.53 26.22
CA ASN A 58 1.40 -4.47 27.22
C ASN A 58 2.07 -3.17 26.71
N PHE A 59 1.69 -2.71 25.52
CA PHE A 59 2.19 -1.46 24.98
C PHE A 59 1.35 -0.27 25.48
N SER A 60 2.03 0.85 25.77
CA SER A 60 1.35 2.09 26.15
C SER A 60 0.53 2.65 24.96
N LYS A 61 -0.43 3.55 25.28
CA LYS A 61 -1.21 4.23 24.23
C LYS A 61 -0.32 4.97 23.24
N ASP A 62 0.73 5.63 23.73
CA ASP A 62 1.69 6.34 22.88
C ASP A 62 2.45 5.38 21.97
N GLN A 63 2.88 4.23 22.49
CA GLN A 63 3.53 3.20 21.69
C GLN A 63 2.62 2.67 20.57
N LEU A 64 1.35 2.44 20.86
CA LEU A 64 0.37 2.02 19.85
C LEU A 64 0.14 3.10 18.79
N PHE A 65 0.06 4.38 19.17
CA PHE A 65 -0.02 5.49 18.22
C PHE A 65 1.21 5.57 17.31
N TRP A 66 2.40 5.38 17.87
CA TRP A 66 3.62 5.34 17.07
C TRP A 66 3.62 4.20 16.07
N LEU A 67 3.18 3.00 16.44
CA LEU A 67 3.06 1.87 15.48
C LEU A 67 2.11 2.19 14.32
N ALA A 68 1.04 2.96 14.55
CA ALA A 68 0.15 3.41 13.49
C ALA A 68 0.76 4.53 12.62
N ALA A 69 1.60 5.40 13.19
CA ALA A 69 2.18 6.55 12.52
C ALA A 69 3.47 6.25 11.73
N LEU A 70 4.29 5.31 12.21
CA LEU A 70 5.58 4.98 11.63
C LEU A 70 5.54 4.54 10.16
N PRO A 71 4.54 3.74 9.70
CA PRO A 71 4.40 3.44 8.29
C PRO A 71 4.23 4.69 7.42
N ALA A 72 3.48 5.70 7.92
CA ALA A 72 3.29 6.94 7.19
C ALA A 72 4.60 7.75 7.08
N LEU A 73 5.37 7.81 8.16
CA LEU A 73 6.67 8.48 8.18
C LEU A 73 7.67 7.83 7.22
N SER A 74 7.88 6.52 7.33
CA SER A 74 8.81 5.79 6.46
C SER A 74 8.34 5.78 5.00
N GLY A 75 7.04 5.60 4.74
CA GLY A 75 6.49 5.59 3.39
C GLY A 75 6.59 6.95 2.70
N SER A 76 6.34 8.05 3.40
CA SER A 76 6.51 9.40 2.83
C SER A 76 7.98 9.71 2.52
N THR A 77 8.90 9.30 3.37
CA THR A 77 10.35 9.42 3.13
C THR A 77 10.78 8.60 1.92
N LEU A 78 10.37 7.33 1.85
CA LEU A 78 10.70 6.44 0.72
C LEU A 78 10.12 6.94 -0.61
N ARG A 79 9.01 7.68 -0.60
CA ARG A 79 8.39 8.26 -1.80
C ARG A 79 9.35 9.14 -2.59
N VAL A 80 10.20 9.90 -1.88
CA VAL A 80 11.21 10.75 -2.51
C VAL A 80 12.16 9.90 -3.35
N PHE A 81 12.68 8.81 -2.80
CA PHE A 81 13.60 7.92 -3.51
C PHE A 81 12.89 7.12 -4.61
N TYR A 82 11.72 6.56 -4.32
CA TYR A 82 10.97 5.73 -5.26
C TYR A 82 10.53 6.47 -6.52
N SER A 83 10.36 7.79 -6.45
CA SER A 83 10.00 8.60 -7.61
C SER A 83 11.06 8.59 -8.72
N PHE A 84 12.33 8.33 -8.37
CA PHE A 84 13.44 8.28 -9.32
C PHE A 84 13.74 6.87 -9.85
N MET A 85 13.17 5.83 -9.26
CA MET A 85 13.62 4.45 -9.49
C MET A 85 13.09 3.85 -10.79
N VAL A 86 11.91 4.27 -11.26
CA VAL A 86 11.33 3.75 -12.51
C VAL A 86 12.21 4.07 -13.71
N PRO A 87 12.67 5.31 -13.92
CA PRO A 87 13.60 5.63 -15.01
C PRO A 87 14.97 4.93 -14.88
N ILE A 88 15.41 4.61 -13.67
CA ILE A 88 16.71 3.97 -13.42
C ILE A 88 16.64 2.45 -13.66
N PHE A 89 15.69 1.78 -13.03
CA PHE A 89 15.61 0.31 -13.01
C PHE A 89 14.64 -0.27 -14.05
N GLY A 90 13.69 0.53 -14.52
CA GLY A 90 12.55 0.10 -15.34
C GLY A 90 11.31 -0.16 -14.50
N GLY A 91 10.14 0.11 -15.10
CA GLY A 91 8.86 0.04 -14.40
C GLY A 91 8.47 -1.37 -13.96
N ARG A 92 8.68 -2.37 -14.83
CA ARG A 92 8.43 -3.78 -14.55
C ARG A 92 9.29 -4.28 -13.38
N LYS A 93 10.61 -4.10 -13.50
CA LYS A 93 11.56 -4.58 -12.48
C LYS A 93 11.30 -3.93 -11.15
N TRP A 94 11.11 -2.60 -11.14
CA TRP A 94 10.89 -1.86 -9.90
C TRP A 94 9.57 -2.24 -9.23
N THR A 95 8.46 -2.34 -9.99
CA THR A 95 7.18 -2.79 -9.45
C THR A 95 7.28 -4.20 -8.87
N THR A 96 7.97 -5.12 -9.54
CA THR A 96 8.17 -6.48 -9.03
C THR A 96 8.93 -6.48 -7.69
N ILE A 97 10.07 -5.80 -7.63
CA ILE A 97 10.91 -5.75 -6.41
C ILE A 97 10.12 -5.14 -5.24
N THR A 98 9.47 -4.01 -5.48
CA THR A 98 8.76 -3.30 -4.42
C THR A 98 7.47 -3.99 -4.00
N THR A 99 6.81 -4.73 -4.89
CA THR A 99 5.67 -5.58 -4.51
C THR A 99 6.15 -6.78 -3.72
N ALA A 100 7.21 -7.46 -4.15
CA ALA A 100 7.80 -8.57 -3.41
C ALA A 100 8.28 -8.17 -2.01
N SER A 101 8.84 -6.96 -1.85
CA SER A 101 9.31 -6.47 -0.56
C SER A 101 8.20 -6.34 0.50
N LEU A 102 6.92 -6.24 0.08
CA LEU A 102 5.76 -6.25 0.98
C LEU A 102 5.59 -7.58 1.73
N LEU A 103 6.18 -8.67 1.24
CA LEU A 103 6.21 -9.95 1.96
C LEU A 103 6.94 -9.84 3.29
N LEU A 104 7.96 -8.98 3.40
CA LEU A 104 8.71 -8.81 4.64
C LEU A 104 7.83 -8.33 5.80
N PRO A 105 7.11 -7.20 5.71
CA PRO A 105 6.20 -6.81 6.78
C PRO A 105 4.99 -7.72 6.89
N ALA A 106 4.46 -8.30 5.81
CA ALA A 106 3.31 -9.20 5.86
C ALA A 106 3.60 -10.46 6.69
N LEU A 107 4.68 -11.15 6.37
CA LEU A 107 5.14 -12.31 7.12
C LEU A 107 5.63 -11.91 8.51
N GLY A 108 6.41 -10.83 8.62
CA GLY A 108 6.93 -10.35 9.89
C GLY A 108 5.84 -10.04 10.91
N ILE A 109 4.78 -9.33 10.52
CA ILE A 109 3.62 -9.06 11.37
C ILE A 109 2.94 -10.37 11.73
N GLY A 110 2.69 -11.23 10.73
CA GLY A 110 2.03 -12.50 10.95
C GLY A 110 2.75 -13.39 11.98
N PHE A 111 4.07 -13.41 11.99
CA PHE A 111 4.82 -14.16 13.01
C PHE A 111 4.93 -13.41 14.34
N ALA A 112 5.22 -12.09 14.31
CA ALA A 112 5.50 -11.32 15.51
C ALA A 112 4.29 -11.19 16.46
N VAL A 113 3.06 -11.14 15.93
CA VAL A 113 1.86 -10.98 16.75
C VAL A 113 1.40 -12.28 17.44
N GLN A 114 2.01 -13.42 17.14
CA GLN A 114 1.69 -14.70 17.78
C GLN A 114 2.32 -14.83 19.17
N ASP A 115 3.39 -14.10 19.43
CA ASP A 115 4.10 -14.13 20.72
C ASP A 115 4.00 -12.75 21.41
N PRO A 116 3.23 -12.62 22.49
CA PRO A 116 3.08 -11.37 23.21
C PRO A 116 4.37 -10.89 23.91
N THR A 117 5.42 -11.72 23.96
CA THR A 117 6.76 -11.32 24.43
C THR A 117 7.59 -10.61 23.36
N THR A 118 7.11 -10.57 22.12
CA THR A 118 7.80 -9.85 21.03
C THR A 118 8.05 -8.40 21.42
N SER A 119 9.31 -7.97 21.29
CA SER A 119 9.73 -6.65 21.72
C SER A 119 9.07 -5.51 20.93
N TYR A 120 8.86 -4.37 21.58
CA TYR A 120 8.36 -3.16 20.91
C TYR A 120 9.27 -2.74 19.74
N SER A 121 10.59 -2.88 19.88
CA SER A 121 11.55 -2.57 18.82
C SER A 121 11.33 -3.42 17.56
N THR A 122 10.99 -4.70 17.71
CA THR A 122 10.62 -5.55 16.57
C THR A 122 9.36 -5.02 15.88
N MET A 123 8.33 -4.64 16.66
CA MET A 123 7.11 -4.07 16.10
C MET A 123 7.38 -2.74 15.37
N VAL A 124 8.26 -1.88 15.90
CA VAL A 124 8.71 -0.63 15.26
C VAL A 124 9.39 -0.91 13.91
N ILE A 125 10.29 -1.89 13.85
CA ILE A 125 10.94 -2.28 12.59
C ILE A 125 9.90 -2.74 11.57
N LEU A 126 8.96 -3.58 11.98
CA LEU A 126 7.90 -4.06 11.08
C LEU A 126 6.97 -2.93 10.61
N ALA A 127 6.67 -1.96 11.50
CA ALA A 127 5.91 -0.78 11.13
C ALA A 127 6.65 0.09 10.11
N LEU A 128 7.96 0.30 10.28
CA LEU A 128 8.80 1.01 9.31
C LEU A 128 8.87 0.28 7.96
N LEU A 129 8.96 -1.04 7.94
CA LEU A 129 8.96 -1.86 6.72
C LEU A 129 7.63 -1.74 5.94
N CYS A 130 6.51 -1.52 6.61
CA CYS A 130 5.24 -1.24 5.95
C CYS A 130 5.29 0.03 5.07
N GLY A 131 6.23 0.93 5.33
CA GLY A 131 6.49 2.10 4.50
C GLY A 131 6.93 1.78 3.06
N PHE A 132 7.40 0.56 2.78
CA PHE A 132 7.65 0.12 1.40
C PHE A 132 6.38 0.29 0.54
N GLY A 133 5.21 0.00 1.10
CA GLY A 133 3.93 0.26 0.45
C GLY A 133 3.70 1.74 0.12
N GLY A 134 4.04 2.63 1.07
CA GLY A 134 3.89 4.08 0.88
C GLY A 134 4.75 4.64 -0.26
N GLY A 135 5.98 4.13 -0.42
CA GLY A 135 6.86 4.48 -1.53
C GLY A 135 6.30 4.12 -2.90
N ASN A 136 5.61 2.98 -3.00
CA ASN A 136 5.10 2.45 -4.27
C ASN A 136 4.14 3.39 -5.01
N PHE A 137 3.47 4.29 -4.31
CA PHE A 137 2.56 5.22 -4.98
C PHE A 137 3.29 6.09 -6.01
N SER A 138 4.42 6.70 -5.65
CA SER A 138 5.15 7.58 -6.56
C SER A 138 5.71 6.85 -7.77
N SER A 139 6.31 5.68 -7.57
CA SER A 139 6.85 4.87 -8.66
C SER A 139 5.76 4.29 -9.57
N SER A 140 4.64 3.83 -9.01
CA SER A 140 3.50 3.34 -9.78
C SER A 140 2.90 4.44 -10.68
N MET A 141 2.68 5.64 -10.12
CA MET A 141 2.17 6.78 -10.89
C MET A 141 3.13 7.21 -11.99
N ALA A 142 4.43 7.29 -11.69
CA ALA A 142 5.46 7.60 -12.69
C ALA A 142 5.46 6.56 -13.81
N ASN A 143 5.46 5.27 -13.48
CA ASN A 143 5.46 4.20 -14.47
C ASN A 143 4.26 4.28 -15.41
N ILE A 144 3.05 4.38 -14.88
CA ILE A 144 1.84 4.45 -15.72
C ILE A 144 1.82 5.72 -16.57
N SER A 145 2.34 6.83 -16.06
CA SER A 145 2.39 8.07 -16.82
C SER A 145 3.20 7.98 -18.13
N PHE A 146 4.20 7.09 -18.20
CA PHE A 146 5.00 6.87 -19.40
C PHE A 146 4.28 6.04 -20.47
N PHE A 147 3.31 5.22 -20.07
CA PHE A 147 2.58 4.37 -21.01
C PHE A 147 1.46 5.08 -21.76
N PHE A 148 0.87 6.14 -21.19
CA PHE A 148 -0.34 6.75 -21.75
C PHE A 148 -0.08 8.08 -22.46
N PRO A 149 -0.80 8.36 -23.58
CA PRO A 149 -0.76 9.66 -24.25
C PRO A 149 -1.36 10.75 -23.36
N LYS A 150 -1.03 11.99 -23.62
CA LYS A 150 -1.49 13.14 -22.82
C LYS A 150 -3.01 13.18 -22.64
N ALA A 151 -3.76 12.83 -23.70
CA ALA A 151 -5.21 12.84 -23.69
C ALA A 151 -5.85 11.81 -22.70
N GLU A 152 -5.23 10.62 -22.53
CA GLU A 152 -5.76 9.55 -21.68
C GLU A 152 -5.01 9.43 -20.33
N LYS A 153 -3.90 10.16 -20.16
CA LYS A 153 -3.01 10.04 -19.00
C LYS A 153 -3.72 10.37 -17.69
N GLY A 154 -4.51 11.42 -17.65
CA GLY A 154 -5.25 11.82 -16.44
C GLY A 154 -6.18 10.71 -15.94
N SER A 155 -6.99 10.15 -16.84
CA SER A 155 -7.92 9.05 -16.50
C SER A 155 -7.18 7.78 -16.06
N ALA A 156 -6.07 7.42 -16.73
CA ALA A 156 -5.27 6.26 -16.34
C ALA A 156 -4.64 6.42 -14.94
N LEU A 157 -4.10 7.60 -14.65
CA LEU A 157 -3.53 7.91 -13.34
C LEU A 157 -4.60 8.00 -12.25
N GLY A 158 -5.76 8.59 -12.55
CA GLY A 158 -6.91 8.64 -11.65
C GLY A 158 -7.38 7.24 -11.27
N LEU A 159 -7.53 6.36 -12.26
CA LEU A 159 -7.92 4.96 -12.06
C LEU A 159 -6.87 4.19 -11.24
N ASN A 160 -5.59 4.31 -11.58
CA ASN A 160 -4.49 3.66 -10.86
C ASN A 160 -4.45 4.12 -9.40
N ALA A 161 -4.53 5.42 -9.16
CA ALA A 161 -4.52 5.99 -7.82
C ALA A 161 -5.77 5.64 -7.01
N GLY A 162 -6.95 5.78 -7.59
CA GLY A 162 -8.22 5.55 -6.91
C GLY A 162 -8.38 4.08 -6.52
N LEU A 163 -8.25 3.16 -7.47
CA LEU A 163 -8.35 1.72 -7.18
C LEU A 163 -7.20 1.23 -6.28
N GLY A 164 -5.99 1.80 -6.41
CA GLY A 164 -4.90 1.54 -5.49
C GLY A 164 -5.25 1.95 -4.05
N ASN A 165 -5.80 3.16 -3.87
CA ASN A 165 -6.19 3.68 -2.55
C ASN A 165 -7.28 2.86 -1.86
N LEU A 166 -8.08 2.07 -2.61
CA LEU A 166 -9.04 1.13 -2.01
C LEU A 166 -8.37 0.13 -1.06
N GLY A 167 -7.06 -0.12 -1.20
CA GLY A 167 -6.30 -0.94 -0.27
C GLY A 167 -6.40 -0.46 1.19
N VAL A 168 -6.50 0.85 1.42
CA VAL A 168 -6.71 1.43 2.76
C VAL A 168 -8.04 0.98 3.37
N SER A 169 -9.11 1.04 2.58
CA SER A 169 -10.42 0.57 3.01
C SER A 169 -10.46 -0.95 3.16
N ALA A 170 -9.85 -1.66 2.21
CA ALA A 170 -9.83 -3.11 2.20
C ALA A 170 -9.14 -3.70 3.44
N VAL A 171 -8.01 -3.16 3.88
CA VAL A 171 -7.33 -3.66 5.08
C VAL A 171 -8.19 -3.46 6.33
N GLN A 172 -8.87 -2.31 6.43
CA GLN A 172 -9.76 -2.00 7.56
C GLN A 172 -11.05 -2.82 7.57
N PHE A 173 -11.50 -3.32 6.42
CA PHE A 173 -12.64 -4.20 6.30
C PHE A 173 -12.27 -5.67 6.43
N VAL A 174 -11.23 -6.12 5.72
CA VAL A 174 -10.86 -7.54 5.63
C VAL A 174 -10.20 -8.05 6.90
N VAL A 175 -9.28 -7.28 7.50
CA VAL A 175 -8.53 -7.75 8.67
C VAL A 175 -9.43 -8.09 9.86
N PRO A 176 -10.42 -7.26 10.26
CA PRO A 176 -11.34 -7.63 11.34
C PRO A 176 -12.12 -8.92 11.08
N LEU A 177 -12.36 -9.28 9.83
CA LEU A 177 -13.00 -10.56 9.45
C LEU A 177 -11.99 -11.70 9.42
N ALA A 178 -10.82 -11.47 8.83
CA ALA A 178 -9.80 -12.49 8.66
C ALA A 178 -9.26 -13.03 10.00
N ILE A 179 -9.17 -12.18 11.02
CA ILE A 179 -8.68 -12.59 12.35
C ILE A 179 -9.67 -13.46 13.13
N THR A 180 -10.92 -13.59 12.69
CA THR A 180 -11.95 -14.40 13.38
C THR A 180 -11.99 -15.85 12.90
N ALA A 181 -11.16 -16.23 11.92
CA ALA A 181 -11.21 -17.55 11.30
C ALA A 181 -9.81 -18.16 11.14
N SER A 182 -9.73 -19.49 11.25
CA SER A 182 -8.51 -20.27 10.96
C SER A 182 -8.34 -20.41 9.45
N LEU A 183 -7.89 -19.35 8.76
CA LEU A 183 -7.81 -19.31 7.29
C LEU A 183 -6.75 -20.25 6.71
N PHE A 184 -5.69 -20.51 7.45
CA PHE A 184 -4.54 -21.28 6.95
C PHE A 184 -4.35 -22.61 7.70
N GLY A 185 -5.34 -23.02 8.53
CA GLY A 185 -5.25 -24.26 9.32
C GLY A 185 -3.95 -24.32 10.12
N ALA A 186 -3.29 -25.48 10.11
CA ALA A 186 -2.03 -25.68 10.83
C ALA A 186 -0.88 -24.78 10.38
N LEU A 187 -0.89 -24.31 9.13
CA LEU A 187 0.13 -23.39 8.61
C LEU A 187 -0.03 -21.97 9.16
N GLY A 188 -1.24 -21.61 9.63
CA GLY A 188 -1.55 -20.30 10.15
C GLY A 188 -1.13 -20.08 11.60
N GLY A 189 -0.71 -21.12 12.32
CA GLY A 189 -0.41 -21.06 13.74
C GLY A 189 -1.65 -21.16 14.62
N GLU A 190 -1.41 -21.21 15.95
CA GLU A 190 -2.46 -21.35 16.96
C GLU A 190 -3.24 -20.04 17.17
N PRO A 191 -4.52 -20.12 17.58
CA PRO A 191 -5.29 -18.95 17.92
C PRO A 191 -4.80 -18.32 19.23
N GLN A 192 -4.92 -17.00 19.32
CA GLN A 192 -4.81 -16.30 20.59
C GLN A 192 -6.18 -16.22 21.27
N THR A 193 -6.16 -16.19 22.59
CA THR A 193 -7.37 -16.09 23.41
C THR A 193 -7.64 -14.63 23.78
N MET A 194 -8.84 -14.14 23.49
CA MET A 194 -9.30 -12.80 23.81
C MET A 194 -10.58 -12.85 24.64
N MET A 195 -10.66 -12.02 25.68
CA MET A 195 -11.91 -11.82 26.43
C MET A 195 -12.79 -10.78 25.72
N LYS A 196 -14.02 -11.17 25.37
CA LYS A 196 -15.02 -10.28 24.76
C LYS A 196 -16.37 -10.52 25.40
N ASN A 197 -16.97 -9.48 25.99
CA ASN A 197 -18.28 -9.56 26.68
C ASN A 197 -18.34 -10.68 27.73
N ASN A 198 -17.29 -10.90 28.53
CA ASN A 198 -17.12 -11.98 29.49
C ASN A 198 -17.08 -13.41 28.91
N GLU A 199 -16.94 -13.52 27.58
CA GLU A 199 -16.73 -14.80 26.90
C GLU A 199 -15.30 -14.88 26.36
N THR A 200 -14.76 -16.08 26.36
CA THR A 200 -13.45 -16.35 25.74
C THR A 200 -13.64 -16.61 24.26
N VAL A 201 -13.05 -15.75 23.42
CA VAL A 201 -13.10 -15.87 21.96
C VAL A 201 -11.70 -16.14 21.42
N GLN A 202 -11.61 -17.04 20.45
CA GLN A 202 -10.36 -17.31 19.74
C GLN A 202 -10.23 -16.35 18.56
N ILE A 203 -9.03 -15.79 18.38
CA ILE A 203 -8.68 -14.96 17.23
C ILE A 203 -7.32 -15.37 16.67
N TRP A 204 -7.15 -15.17 15.38
CA TRP A 204 -5.89 -15.39 14.64
C TRP A 204 -5.35 -14.05 14.19
N LEU A 205 -4.78 -13.25 15.11
CA LEU A 205 -4.29 -11.90 14.81
C LEU A 205 -3.20 -11.92 13.71
N GLN A 206 -2.46 -13.01 13.60
CA GLN A 206 -1.49 -13.25 12.54
C GLN A 206 -2.07 -13.15 11.12
N ASN A 207 -3.37 -13.40 10.96
CA ASN A 207 -4.05 -13.24 9.67
C ASN A 207 -4.09 -11.78 9.19
N ALA A 208 -3.84 -10.79 10.08
CA ALA A 208 -3.67 -9.40 9.66
C ALA A 208 -2.53 -9.23 8.64
N GLY A 209 -1.48 -10.05 8.76
CA GLY A 209 -0.38 -10.12 7.80
C GLY A 209 -0.57 -11.24 6.77
N PHE A 210 -0.84 -12.46 7.21
CA PHE A 210 -0.81 -13.66 6.37
C PHE A 210 -1.84 -13.66 5.25
N VAL A 211 -3.02 -13.09 5.45
CA VAL A 211 -4.08 -13.06 4.43
C VAL A 211 -3.64 -12.40 3.13
N TRP A 212 -2.68 -11.49 3.20
CA TRP A 212 -2.20 -10.74 2.04
C TRP A 212 -1.06 -11.44 1.29
N VAL A 213 -0.37 -12.41 1.93
CA VAL A 213 0.80 -13.08 1.35
C VAL A 213 0.51 -13.73 0.00
N PRO A 214 -0.56 -14.53 -0.20
CA PRO A 214 -0.87 -15.12 -1.50
C PRO A 214 -1.09 -14.07 -2.59
N PHE A 215 -1.79 -12.99 -2.26
CA PHE A 215 -2.08 -11.90 -3.20
C PHE A 215 -0.82 -11.11 -3.57
N ILE A 216 0.08 -10.87 -2.61
CA ILE A 216 1.37 -10.21 -2.86
C ILE A 216 2.22 -11.07 -3.81
N ILE A 217 2.28 -12.40 -3.59
CA ILE A 217 2.99 -13.32 -4.48
C ILE A 217 2.40 -13.26 -5.89
N LEU A 218 1.07 -13.37 -6.02
CA LEU A 218 0.39 -13.31 -7.32
C LEU A 218 0.64 -11.98 -8.04
N ALA A 219 0.54 -10.86 -7.34
CA ALA A 219 0.80 -9.54 -7.92
C ALA A 219 2.28 -9.38 -8.34
N THR A 220 3.21 -9.92 -7.55
CA THR A 220 4.64 -9.94 -7.89
C THR A 220 4.91 -10.73 -9.18
N LEU A 221 4.33 -11.93 -9.28
CA LEU A 221 4.44 -12.76 -10.48
C LEU A 221 3.77 -12.09 -11.70
N ALA A 222 2.59 -11.50 -11.51
CA ALA A 222 1.91 -10.76 -12.57
C ALA A 222 2.77 -9.57 -13.05
N ALA A 223 3.42 -8.83 -12.15
CA ALA A 223 4.32 -7.75 -12.51
C ALA A 223 5.56 -8.28 -13.27
N TRP A 224 6.18 -9.35 -12.78
CA TRP A 224 7.36 -9.91 -13.42
C TRP A 224 7.11 -10.44 -14.82
N PHE A 225 6.02 -11.19 -15.02
CA PHE A 225 5.71 -11.83 -16.30
C PHE A 225 4.85 -11.01 -17.23
N GLY A 226 4.03 -10.09 -16.70
CA GLY A 226 3.02 -9.38 -17.48
C GLY A 226 3.35 -7.92 -17.81
N MET A 227 4.21 -7.26 -17.03
CA MET A 227 4.57 -5.84 -17.27
C MET A 227 5.72 -5.69 -18.26
N ASN A 228 5.91 -4.46 -18.71
CA ASN A 228 6.98 -4.06 -19.62
C ASN A 228 7.85 -2.97 -19.02
N ASP A 229 9.08 -2.87 -19.54
CA ASP A 229 9.98 -1.74 -19.36
C ASP A 229 10.00 -0.92 -20.66
N LEU A 230 10.06 0.42 -20.56
CA LEU A 230 10.17 1.33 -21.69
C LEU A 230 11.59 1.87 -21.79
N ALA A 231 12.23 1.72 -22.96
CA ALA A 231 13.54 2.28 -23.21
C ALA A 231 13.51 3.84 -23.20
N SER A 232 12.42 4.42 -23.70
CA SER A 232 12.19 5.86 -23.74
C SER A 232 11.99 6.51 -22.36
N ALA A 233 11.65 5.72 -21.32
CA ALA A 233 11.47 6.22 -19.96
C ALA A 233 12.79 6.27 -19.16
N LYS A 234 13.89 5.75 -19.71
CA LYS A 234 15.18 5.74 -19.01
C LYS A 234 15.76 7.13 -18.86
N SER A 235 16.18 7.47 -17.66
CA SER A 235 16.84 8.73 -17.33
C SER A 235 17.72 8.53 -16.10
N SER A 236 18.83 9.26 -16.06
CA SER A 236 19.73 9.25 -14.90
C SER A 236 19.16 10.06 -13.73
N PHE A 237 19.64 9.80 -12.52
CA PHE A 237 19.23 10.60 -11.35
C PHE A 237 19.55 12.10 -11.56
N LYS A 238 20.71 12.42 -12.17
CA LYS A 238 21.13 13.82 -12.45
C LYS A 238 20.13 14.54 -13.34
N GLU A 239 19.64 13.89 -14.40
CA GLU A 239 18.65 14.47 -15.31
C GLU A 239 17.30 14.69 -14.60
N GLN A 240 16.89 13.76 -13.76
CA GLN A 240 15.63 13.85 -13.00
C GLN A 240 15.72 14.90 -11.88
N SER A 241 16.88 15.10 -11.26
CA SER A 241 17.07 16.00 -10.11
C SER A 241 16.77 17.48 -10.40
N VAL A 242 16.68 17.87 -11.67
CA VAL A 242 16.19 19.19 -12.11
C VAL A 242 14.83 19.55 -11.52
N ILE A 243 14.00 18.56 -11.14
CA ILE A 243 12.71 18.79 -10.49
C ILE A 243 12.83 19.60 -9.18
N PHE A 244 13.93 19.44 -8.45
CA PHE A 244 14.16 20.15 -7.18
C PHE A 244 14.37 21.66 -7.35
N SER A 245 14.81 22.11 -8.52
CA SER A 245 14.96 23.54 -8.83
C SER A 245 13.65 24.22 -9.24
N ARG A 246 12.60 23.45 -9.50
CA ARG A 246 11.32 23.98 -9.99
C ARG A 246 10.40 24.40 -8.84
N LYS A 247 10.07 25.70 -8.75
CA LYS A 247 9.18 26.25 -7.72
C LYS A 247 7.82 25.54 -7.67
N HIS A 248 7.23 25.25 -8.84
CA HIS A 248 5.94 24.56 -8.90
C HIS A 248 5.95 23.18 -8.25
N ASN A 249 7.07 22.45 -8.30
CA ASN A 249 7.19 21.18 -7.60
C ASN A 249 6.95 21.32 -6.10
N TRP A 250 7.59 22.30 -5.46
CA TRP A 250 7.44 22.54 -4.01
C TRP A 250 6.05 23.00 -3.63
N ILE A 251 5.41 23.86 -4.43
CA ILE A 251 4.03 24.27 -4.21
C ILE A 251 3.10 23.05 -4.27
N MET A 252 3.26 22.19 -5.28
CA MET A 252 2.46 20.97 -5.40
C MET A 252 2.71 19.98 -4.25
N CYS A 253 3.94 19.88 -3.75
CA CYS A 253 4.26 19.07 -2.57
C CYS A 253 3.51 19.57 -1.33
N ILE A 254 3.45 20.87 -1.09
CA ILE A 254 2.72 21.47 0.05
C ILE A 254 1.22 21.20 -0.07
N LEU A 255 0.63 21.45 -1.25
CA LEU A 255 -0.79 21.16 -1.49
C LEU A 255 -1.12 19.68 -1.31
N TYR A 256 -0.26 18.81 -1.81
CA TYR A 256 -0.45 17.37 -1.69
C TYR A 256 -0.27 16.87 -0.25
N LEU A 257 0.62 17.49 0.52
CA LEU A 257 0.74 17.22 1.97
C LEU A 257 -0.58 17.52 2.68
N GLY A 258 -1.22 18.64 2.39
CA GLY A 258 -2.52 19.00 2.97
C GLY A 258 -3.63 18.01 2.61
N THR A 259 -3.76 17.66 1.33
CA THR A 259 -4.85 16.82 0.83
C THR A 259 -4.62 15.34 1.15
N PHE A 260 -3.53 14.76 0.64
CA PHE A 260 -3.27 13.34 0.77
C PHE A 260 -2.72 12.96 2.16
N GLY A 261 -1.95 13.86 2.79
CA GLY A 261 -1.48 13.67 4.16
C GLY A 261 -2.64 13.59 5.15
N SER A 262 -3.66 14.44 5.00
CA SER A 262 -4.88 14.36 5.81
C SER A 262 -5.63 13.05 5.59
N PHE A 263 -5.82 12.62 4.33
CA PHE A 263 -6.45 11.33 4.03
C PHE A 263 -5.77 10.17 4.73
N LEU A 264 -4.45 10.09 4.66
CA LEU A 264 -3.69 9.01 5.31
C LEU A 264 -3.68 9.12 6.82
N GLY A 265 -3.45 10.31 7.35
CA GLY A 265 -3.39 10.54 8.79
C GLY A 265 -4.71 10.18 9.48
N PHE A 266 -5.82 10.62 8.92
CA PHE A 266 -7.14 10.25 9.43
C PHE A 266 -7.41 8.75 9.26
N SER A 267 -7.09 8.16 8.12
CA SER A 267 -7.28 6.72 7.91
C SER A 267 -6.49 5.87 8.89
N ALA A 268 -5.27 6.28 9.26
CA ALA A 268 -4.44 5.56 10.21
C ALA A 268 -4.85 5.79 11.66
N GLY A 269 -5.15 7.04 12.05
CA GLY A 269 -5.34 7.44 13.43
C GLY A 269 -6.77 7.33 13.95
N PHE A 270 -7.78 7.59 13.12
CA PHE A 270 -9.18 7.63 13.57
C PHE A 270 -9.69 6.33 14.19
N PRO A 271 -9.42 5.13 13.65
CA PRO A 271 -9.90 3.91 14.28
C PRO A 271 -9.45 3.78 15.74
N PHE A 272 -8.19 4.12 16.02
CA PHE A 272 -7.65 4.07 17.37
C PHE A 272 -8.17 5.21 18.23
N LEU A 273 -8.29 6.42 17.71
CA LEU A 273 -8.85 7.58 18.42
C LEU A 273 -10.30 7.33 18.84
N ILE A 274 -11.13 6.79 17.94
CA ILE A 274 -12.51 6.42 18.24
C ILE A 274 -12.54 5.40 19.38
N LYS A 275 -11.68 4.38 19.32
CA LYS A 275 -11.58 3.35 20.36
C LYS A 275 -11.24 3.93 21.74
N LEU A 276 -10.39 4.98 21.79
CA LEU A 276 -9.98 5.63 23.04
C LEU A 276 -11.04 6.56 23.62
N LEU A 277 -11.72 7.34 22.76
CA LEU A 277 -12.69 8.34 23.18
C LEU A 277 -14.08 7.74 23.43
N PHE A 278 -14.42 6.68 22.71
CA PHE A 278 -15.72 6.02 22.73
C PHE A 278 -15.52 4.50 22.83
N PRO A 279 -15.15 3.98 24.02
CA PRO A 279 -14.83 2.56 24.21
C PRO A 279 -15.96 1.60 23.85
N GLU A 280 -17.22 2.07 23.93
CA GLU A 280 -18.44 1.33 23.56
C GLU A 280 -18.61 1.17 22.06
N ILE A 281 -17.96 2.03 21.25
CA ILE A 281 -18.04 1.99 19.80
C ILE A 281 -16.96 1.05 19.26
N ASN A 282 -17.37 0.09 18.42
CA ASN A 282 -16.41 -0.74 17.69
C ASN A 282 -16.06 -0.09 16.34
N PRO A 283 -14.88 0.55 16.20
CA PRO A 283 -14.48 1.23 14.98
C PRO A 283 -14.33 0.28 13.79
N ALA A 284 -14.06 -1.01 14.01
CA ALA A 284 -13.91 -2.00 12.95
C ALA A 284 -15.17 -2.16 12.08
N LYS A 285 -16.34 -1.74 12.59
CA LYS A 285 -17.61 -1.84 11.83
C LYS A 285 -17.76 -0.78 10.73
N PHE A 286 -17.06 0.38 10.83
CA PHE A 286 -17.28 1.50 9.91
C PHE A 286 -16.04 2.33 9.57
N ALA A 287 -14.88 2.06 10.19
CA ALA A 287 -13.66 2.82 9.89
C ALA A 287 -13.28 2.78 8.40
N PHE A 288 -13.56 1.68 7.72
CA PHE A 288 -13.29 1.49 6.30
C PHE A 288 -14.10 2.41 5.38
N LEU A 289 -15.25 2.95 5.83
CA LEU A 289 -16.15 3.77 5.00
C LEU A 289 -15.50 5.08 4.56
N GLY A 290 -14.74 5.75 5.45
CA GLY A 290 -14.05 6.99 5.11
C GLY A 290 -13.06 6.81 3.96
N PRO A 291 -12.08 5.91 4.07
CA PRO A 291 -11.16 5.60 2.98
C PRO A 291 -11.86 5.07 1.72
N LEU A 292 -12.96 4.31 1.84
CA LEU A 292 -13.74 3.82 0.71
C LEU A 292 -14.29 4.96 -0.14
N VAL A 293 -15.00 5.89 0.49
CA VAL A 293 -15.57 7.05 -0.21
C VAL A 293 -14.46 7.91 -0.82
N GLY A 294 -13.39 8.19 -0.06
CA GLY A 294 -12.26 8.97 -0.55
C GLY A 294 -11.53 8.34 -1.74
N ALA A 295 -11.42 7.01 -1.79
CA ALA A 295 -10.81 6.31 -2.90
C ALA A 295 -11.71 6.28 -4.15
N LEU A 296 -13.02 6.05 -3.98
CA LEU A 296 -13.97 6.00 -5.09
C LEU A 296 -14.16 7.37 -5.75
N THR A 297 -14.32 8.44 -4.97
CA THR A 297 -14.45 9.80 -5.49
C THR A 297 -13.22 10.22 -6.29
N ARG A 298 -12.02 9.78 -5.90
CA ARG A 298 -10.78 10.03 -6.62
C ARG A 298 -10.73 9.35 -8.00
N SER A 299 -11.41 8.21 -8.16
CA SER A 299 -11.50 7.51 -9.45
C SER A 299 -12.50 8.15 -10.40
N ALA A 300 -13.50 8.87 -9.86
CA ALA A 300 -14.59 9.49 -10.61
C ALA A 300 -14.26 10.92 -11.09
N GLY A 301 -13.33 11.61 -10.44
CA GLY A 301 -12.86 12.97 -10.79
C GLY A 301 -11.63 12.94 -11.67
#